data_83f261325cd88db32f81fadc6bf94dae
#
_entry.id   83f261325cd88db32f81fadc6bf94dae
#
_cell.length_a   1.000
_cell.length_b   1.000
_cell.length_c   1.000
_cell.angle_alpha   90.00
_cell.angle_beta   90.00
_cell.angle_gamma   90.00
#
_symmetry.space_group_name_H-M   'P 1'
#
loop_
_entity.id
_entity.type
_entity.pdbx_description
1 polymer ?
#
loop_
_entity_poly.entity_id
_entity_poly.type
_entity_poly.pdbx_seq_one_letter_code
_entity_poly.pdbx_strand_id
1 'polypeptide(L)'
;MELPTPNQCLDYFFQYKVPYHIKNHCLRVKEVAVFLAKKLAENSNVSINHNINVELVERLALFHDLFKVATIKDLKPFVHHPEDYSAEDIAMWKELRTQFSGMYEGEVAYAIFKDIFPEFALAVKRTADPKTKDKTWEERIVHYADWRVVQNQVVTLKQRLDDLKLRYTPRQSWDNYEELIEADEDKIFSNLNFLPEDLNLKIESEK
;
A
#
# COMPACT_ATOMS: atom_id res chain seq x y z
N MET A 1 -8.09 -11.63 -15.02
CA MET A 1 -6.83 -10.96 -14.59
C MET A 1 -5.84 -12.01 -14.15
N GLU A 2 -4.67 -12.02 -14.77
CA GLU A 2 -3.54 -12.84 -14.34
C GLU A 2 -2.78 -12.11 -13.23
N LEU A 3 -2.44 -12.84 -12.16
CA LEU A 3 -1.76 -12.30 -10.98
C LEU A 3 -0.38 -12.94 -10.83
N PRO A 4 0.63 -12.17 -10.35
CA PRO A 4 1.88 -12.78 -9.90
C PRO A 4 1.61 -13.73 -8.73
N THR A 5 2.31 -14.85 -8.65
CA THR A 5 2.23 -15.74 -7.48
C THR A 5 2.83 -15.05 -6.23
N PRO A 6 2.50 -15.50 -4.99
CA PRO A 6 3.13 -14.96 -3.78
C PRO A 6 4.64 -15.01 -3.81
N ASN A 7 5.21 -16.10 -4.34
CA ASN A 7 6.66 -16.25 -4.44
C ASN A 7 7.26 -15.25 -5.44
N GLN A 8 6.63 -15.06 -6.60
CA GLN A 8 7.07 -14.01 -7.55
C GLN A 8 7.06 -12.62 -6.92
N CYS A 9 6.04 -12.30 -6.10
CA CYS A 9 6.01 -11.02 -5.39
C CYS A 9 7.24 -10.85 -4.47
N LEU A 10 7.61 -11.91 -3.73
CA LEU A 10 8.79 -11.88 -2.87
C LEU A 10 10.11 -11.84 -3.66
N ASP A 11 10.16 -12.53 -4.81
CA ASP A 11 11.31 -12.50 -5.71
C ASP A 11 11.53 -11.09 -6.28
N TYR A 12 10.48 -10.34 -6.58
CA TYR A 12 10.59 -8.95 -7.01
C TYR A 12 11.16 -8.04 -5.93
N PHE A 13 10.85 -8.24 -4.64
CA PHE A 13 11.53 -7.51 -3.56
C PHE A 13 13.05 -7.75 -3.59
N PHE A 14 13.48 -8.97 -3.82
CA PHE A 14 14.88 -9.31 -3.95
C PHE A 14 15.49 -8.74 -5.24
N GLN A 15 14.82 -8.92 -6.37
CA GLN A 15 15.28 -8.46 -7.69
C GLN A 15 15.53 -6.94 -7.72
N TYR A 16 14.62 -6.16 -7.13
CA TYR A 16 14.72 -4.70 -7.09
C TYR A 16 15.41 -4.19 -5.82
N LYS A 17 16.00 -5.10 -5.04
CA LYS A 17 16.75 -4.77 -3.81
C LYS A 17 15.97 -3.86 -2.87
N VAL A 18 14.67 -4.15 -2.71
CA VAL A 18 13.78 -3.32 -1.90
C VAL A 18 14.25 -3.33 -0.45
N PRO A 19 14.45 -2.16 0.19
CA PRO A 19 14.89 -2.04 1.57
C PRO A 19 14.00 -2.82 2.54
N TYR A 20 14.61 -3.36 3.59
CA TYR A 20 13.92 -4.19 4.58
C TYR A 20 12.72 -3.48 5.21
N HIS A 21 12.84 -2.20 5.53
CA HIS A 21 11.74 -1.42 6.11
C HIS A 21 10.54 -1.27 5.16
N ILE A 22 10.78 -1.08 3.84
CA ILE A 22 9.72 -1.02 2.82
C ILE A 22 9.07 -2.40 2.67
N LYS A 23 9.87 -3.46 2.58
CA LYS A 23 9.36 -4.83 2.53
C LYS A 23 8.48 -5.15 3.73
N ASN A 24 8.92 -4.81 4.96
CA ASN A 24 8.14 -5.05 6.18
C ASN A 24 6.85 -4.22 6.20
N HIS A 25 6.90 -2.97 5.71
CA HIS A 25 5.71 -2.16 5.56
C HIS A 25 4.70 -2.84 4.62
N CYS A 26 5.12 -3.24 3.42
CA CYS A 26 4.25 -3.96 2.48
C CYS A 26 3.67 -5.25 3.07
N LEU A 27 4.46 -6.01 3.85
CA LEU A 27 3.99 -7.22 4.52
C LEU A 27 2.93 -6.90 5.60
N ARG A 28 3.10 -5.81 6.35
CA ARG A 28 2.12 -5.39 7.34
C ARG A 28 0.85 -4.83 6.69
N VAL A 29 0.98 -4.03 5.63
CA VAL A 29 -0.17 -3.56 4.83
C VAL A 29 -0.93 -4.76 4.25
N LYS A 30 -0.23 -5.78 3.73
CA LYS A 30 -0.85 -7.01 3.26
C LYS A 30 -1.68 -7.69 4.36
N GLU A 31 -1.14 -7.82 5.58
CA GLU A 31 -1.85 -8.45 6.71
C GLU A 31 -3.15 -7.70 7.02
N VAL A 32 -3.10 -6.37 7.11
CA VAL A 32 -4.28 -5.52 7.37
C VAL A 32 -5.29 -5.62 6.23
N ALA A 33 -4.84 -5.50 4.99
CA ALA A 33 -5.71 -5.51 3.80
C ALA A 33 -6.42 -6.85 3.62
N VAL A 34 -5.69 -7.96 3.76
CA VAL A 34 -6.26 -9.32 3.65
C VAL A 34 -7.25 -9.59 4.78
N PHE A 35 -6.96 -9.14 6.01
CA PHE A 35 -7.91 -9.24 7.12
C PHE A 35 -9.22 -8.51 6.79
N LEU A 36 -9.15 -7.25 6.37
CA LEU A 36 -10.33 -6.45 6.00
C LEU A 36 -11.11 -7.10 4.85
N ALA A 37 -10.40 -7.55 3.80
CA ALA A 37 -11.01 -8.19 2.64
C ALA A 37 -11.78 -9.45 3.02
N LYS A 38 -11.23 -10.30 3.89
CA LYS A 38 -11.89 -11.50 4.39
C LYS A 38 -13.15 -11.14 5.20
N LYS A 39 -13.05 -10.18 6.13
CA LYS A 39 -14.19 -9.74 6.95
C LYS A 39 -15.32 -9.15 6.12
N LEU A 40 -15.00 -8.38 5.09
CA LEU A 40 -15.99 -7.87 4.15
C LEU A 40 -16.63 -8.98 3.29
N ALA A 41 -15.84 -9.97 2.85
CA ALA A 41 -16.35 -11.10 2.09
C ALA A 41 -17.23 -12.03 2.92
N GLU A 42 -16.97 -12.18 4.23
CA GLU A 42 -17.77 -12.99 5.17
C GLU A 42 -19.13 -12.36 5.50
N ASN A 43 -19.27 -11.05 5.33
CA ASN A 43 -20.49 -10.33 5.73
C ASN A 43 -21.59 -10.43 4.66
N SER A 44 -22.39 -11.49 4.77
CA SER A 44 -23.51 -11.78 3.85
C SER A 44 -24.70 -10.78 3.94
N ASN A 45 -24.72 -9.89 4.93
CA ASN A 45 -25.82 -8.93 5.17
C ASN A 45 -25.71 -7.65 4.34
N VAL A 46 -24.66 -7.51 3.58
CA VAL A 46 -24.41 -6.28 2.83
C VAL A 46 -24.92 -6.44 1.40
N SER A 47 -25.70 -5.44 0.96
CA SER A 47 -26.10 -5.23 -0.45
C SER A 47 -24.92 -5.10 -1.42
N ILE A 48 -23.73 -5.38 -0.94
CA ILE A 48 -22.48 -5.39 -1.69
C ILE A 48 -22.35 -6.81 -2.26
N ASN A 49 -23.00 -7.03 -3.40
CA ASN A 49 -22.79 -8.20 -4.27
C ASN A 49 -21.37 -8.17 -4.88
N HIS A 50 -20.37 -7.75 -4.12
CA HIS A 50 -18.99 -7.69 -4.58
C HIS A 50 -18.25 -8.91 -4.07
N ASN A 51 -17.99 -9.81 -4.99
CA ASN A 51 -17.09 -10.92 -4.78
C ASN A 51 -15.65 -10.34 -4.65
N ILE A 52 -15.29 -9.87 -3.42
CA ILE A 52 -13.97 -9.29 -3.15
C ILE A 52 -12.91 -10.36 -3.42
N ASN A 53 -12.01 -10.07 -4.34
CA ASN A 53 -10.92 -10.95 -4.68
C ASN A 53 -9.76 -10.77 -3.68
N VAL A 54 -9.75 -11.62 -2.63
CA VAL A 54 -8.73 -11.58 -1.56
C VAL A 54 -7.32 -11.80 -2.11
N GLU A 55 -7.15 -12.61 -3.15
CA GLU A 55 -5.85 -12.82 -3.78
C GLU A 55 -5.34 -11.53 -4.45
N LEU A 56 -6.22 -10.83 -5.15
CA LEU A 56 -5.88 -9.53 -5.74
C LEU A 56 -5.47 -8.53 -4.67
N VAL A 57 -6.24 -8.44 -3.56
CA VAL A 57 -5.90 -7.57 -2.42
C VAL A 57 -4.50 -7.90 -1.87
N GLU A 58 -4.19 -9.18 -1.69
CA GLU A 58 -2.87 -9.60 -1.21
C GLU A 58 -1.75 -9.13 -2.14
N ARG A 59 -1.91 -9.31 -3.48
CA ARG A 59 -0.88 -8.94 -4.45
C ARG A 59 -0.75 -7.43 -4.58
N LEU A 60 -1.86 -6.69 -4.58
CA LEU A 60 -1.83 -5.22 -4.60
C LEU A 60 -1.09 -4.67 -3.38
N ALA A 61 -1.36 -5.22 -2.18
CA ALA A 61 -0.70 -4.79 -0.95
C ALA A 61 0.82 -5.07 -0.96
N LEU A 62 1.27 -6.16 -1.57
CA LEU A 62 2.69 -6.43 -1.73
C LEU A 62 3.37 -5.49 -2.74
N PHE A 63 2.63 -5.00 -3.74
CA PHE A 63 3.19 -4.21 -4.84
C PHE A 63 3.08 -2.70 -4.65
N HIS A 64 2.21 -2.21 -3.76
CA HIS A 64 1.86 -0.78 -3.71
C HIS A 64 3.09 0.14 -3.55
N ASP A 65 4.09 -0.28 -2.76
CA ASP A 65 5.32 0.46 -2.48
C ASP A 65 6.60 -0.24 -3.02
N LEU A 66 6.47 -1.27 -3.91
CA LEU A 66 7.60 -2.02 -4.47
C LEU A 66 8.67 -1.10 -5.07
N PHE A 67 8.25 -0.04 -5.75
CA PHE A 67 9.15 0.94 -6.38
C PHE A 67 9.31 2.25 -5.61
N LYS A 68 9.04 2.27 -4.33
CA LYS A 68 9.25 3.44 -3.46
C LYS A 68 10.67 3.99 -3.56
N VAL A 69 11.65 3.11 -3.76
CA VAL A 69 13.07 3.47 -3.97
C VAL A 69 13.30 4.35 -5.20
N ALA A 70 12.44 4.28 -6.21
CA ALA A 70 12.51 5.16 -7.38
C ALA A 70 12.01 6.58 -7.10
N THR A 71 11.27 6.81 -6.01
CA THR A 71 10.63 8.09 -5.69
C THR A 71 11.15 8.74 -4.41
N ILE A 72 11.79 8.01 -3.50
CA ILE A 72 12.39 8.54 -2.28
C ILE A 72 13.48 9.55 -2.64
N LYS A 73 13.37 10.77 -2.09
CA LYS A 73 14.30 11.86 -2.39
C LYS A 73 15.65 11.69 -1.73
N ASP A 74 15.69 11.23 -0.50
CA ASP A 74 16.91 11.02 0.28
C ASP A 74 17.10 9.54 0.58
N LEU A 75 18.27 9.01 0.21
CA LEU A 75 18.69 7.62 0.45
C LEU A 75 19.61 7.49 1.66
N LYS A 76 19.80 8.57 2.44
CA LYS A 76 20.60 8.48 3.64
C LYS A 76 19.84 7.79 4.75
N PRO A 77 20.50 6.94 5.55
CA PRO A 77 19.90 6.40 6.77
C PRO A 77 19.40 7.51 7.69
N PHE A 78 18.20 7.40 8.19
CA PHE A 78 17.64 8.30 9.20
C PHE A 78 16.68 7.51 10.10
N VAL A 79 16.12 8.15 11.13
CA VAL A 79 15.35 7.48 12.21
C VAL A 79 14.29 6.49 11.68
N HIS A 80 13.67 6.78 10.54
CA HIS A 80 12.67 5.90 9.91
C HIS A 80 13.27 4.88 8.93
N HIS A 81 14.55 5.05 8.55
CA HIS A 81 15.28 4.19 7.61
C HIS A 81 16.71 3.96 8.14
N PRO A 82 16.85 3.19 9.21
CA PRO A 82 18.13 3.02 9.90
C PRO A 82 19.11 2.10 9.15
N GLU A 83 18.71 1.57 7.99
CA GLU A 83 19.48 0.58 7.26
C GLU A 83 20.62 1.23 6.46
N ASP A 84 21.78 0.59 6.48
CA ASP A 84 22.88 0.91 5.57
C ASP A 84 22.64 0.19 4.23
N TYR A 85 22.78 0.93 3.14
CA TYR A 85 22.59 0.41 1.79
C TYR A 85 23.94 0.18 1.11
N SER A 86 24.07 -0.92 0.38
CA SER A 86 25.25 -1.18 -0.42
C SER A 86 25.38 -0.18 -1.59
N ALA A 87 26.61 0.00 -2.08
CA ALA A 87 26.84 0.82 -3.27
C ALA A 87 26.08 0.31 -4.52
N GLU A 88 25.91 -1.01 -4.61
CA GLU A 88 25.16 -1.66 -5.68
C GLU A 88 23.66 -1.37 -5.60
N ASP A 89 23.07 -1.40 -4.40
CA ASP A 89 21.66 -1.07 -4.18
C ASP A 89 21.39 0.38 -4.57
N ILE A 90 22.25 1.30 -4.11
CA ILE A 90 22.15 2.72 -4.45
C ILE A 90 22.31 2.94 -5.97
N ALA A 91 23.21 2.22 -6.63
CA ALA A 91 23.40 2.36 -8.08
C ALA A 91 22.14 1.92 -8.85
N MET A 92 21.56 0.78 -8.50
CA MET A 92 20.31 0.28 -9.10
C MET A 92 19.16 1.29 -8.90
N TRP A 93 18.98 1.82 -7.71
CA TRP A 93 17.89 2.78 -7.45
C TRP A 93 18.09 4.11 -8.17
N LYS A 94 19.34 4.56 -8.36
CA LYS A 94 19.65 5.74 -9.19
C LYS A 94 19.31 5.51 -10.65
N GLU A 95 19.57 4.31 -11.16
CA GLU A 95 19.19 3.93 -12.52
C GLU A 95 17.66 3.93 -12.70
N LEU A 96 16.91 3.29 -11.79
CA LEU A 96 15.44 3.33 -11.78
C LEU A 96 14.91 4.77 -11.74
N ARG A 97 15.47 5.64 -10.91
CA ARG A 97 15.08 7.06 -10.84
C ARG A 97 15.33 7.80 -12.13
N THR A 98 16.42 7.50 -12.80
CA THR A 98 16.75 8.15 -14.08
C THR A 98 15.80 7.67 -15.17
N GLN A 99 15.57 6.35 -15.24
CA GLN A 99 14.70 5.74 -16.24
C GLN A 99 13.23 6.18 -16.09
N PHE A 100 12.74 6.31 -14.85
CA PHE A 100 11.34 6.61 -14.54
C PHE A 100 11.17 7.99 -13.89
N SER A 101 12.01 8.96 -14.32
CA SER A 101 11.98 10.31 -13.77
C SER A 101 10.60 10.96 -13.88
N GLY A 102 10.11 11.51 -12.76
CA GLY A 102 8.81 12.20 -12.70
C GLY A 102 7.60 11.27 -12.47
N MET A 103 7.79 9.95 -12.48
CA MET A 103 6.76 8.97 -12.16
C MET A 103 6.70 8.71 -10.65
N TYR A 104 5.49 8.45 -10.13
CA TYR A 104 5.35 7.88 -8.78
C TYR A 104 5.42 6.34 -8.83
N GLU A 105 5.52 5.69 -7.66
CA GLU A 105 5.78 4.26 -7.52
C GLU A 105 4.80 3.37 -8.29
N GLY A 106 3.52 3.71 -8.30
CA GLY A 106 2.50 2.98 -9.06
C GLY A 106 2.66 3.11 -10.58
N GLU A 107 3.14 4.25 -11.07
CA GLU A 107 3.44 4.44 -12.51
C GLU A 107 4.67 3.65 -12.92
N VAL A 108 5.68 3.58 -12.07
CA VAL A 108 6.87 2.76 -12.29
C VAL A 108 6.47 1.28 -12.35
N ALA A 109 5.66 0.81 -11.39
CA ALA A 109 5.13 -0.55 -11.40
C ALA A 109 4.36 -0.86 -12.68
N TYR A 110 3.48 0.05 -13.12
CA TYR A 110 2.75 -0.10 -14.37
C TYR A 110 3.68 -0.18 -15.58
N ALA A 111 4.67 0.70 -15.68
CA ALA A 111 5.59 0.72 -16.82
C ALA A 111 6.40 -0.58 -16.95
N ILE A 112 6.76 -1.20 -15.81
CA ILE A 112 7.57 -2.43 -15.76
C ILE A 112 6.71 -3.68 -16.03
N PHE A 113 5.49 -3.74 -15.47
CA PHE A 113 4.69 -4.96 -15.46
C PHE A 113 3.53 -5.01 -16.46
N LYS A 114 3.22 -3.92 -17.16
CA LYS A 114 2.06 -3.85 -18.08
C LYS A 114 2.07 -4.89 -19.21
N ASP A 115 3.24 -5.35 -19.63
CA ASP A 115 3.36 -6.33 -20.72
C ASP A 115 3.30 -7.78 -20.19
N ILE A 116 3.47 -7.99 -18.88
CA ILE A 116 3.43 -9.30 -18.22
C ILE A 116 2.08 -9.50 -17.52
N PHE A 117 1.63 -8.50 -16.76
CA PHE A 117 0.40 -8.52 -15.97
C PHE A 117 -0.42 -7.23 -16.21
N PRO A 118 -0.97 -7.00 -17.42
CA PRO A 118 -1.52 -5.70 -17.83
C PRO A 118 -2.60 -5.16 -16.89
N GLU A 119 -3.60 -5.98 -16.56
CA GLU A 119 -4.71 -5.56 -15.69
C GLU A 119 -4.26 -5.36 -14.24
N PHE A 120 -3.41 -6.25 -13.73
CA PHE A 120 -2.85 -6.14 -12.39
C PHE A 120 -1.95 -4.89 -12.25
N ALA A 121 -1.08 -4.65 -13.22
CA ALA A 121 -0.22 -3.45 -13.21
C ALA A 121 -1.04 -2.15 -13.21
N LEU A 122 -2.15 -2.12 -13.96
CA LEU A 122 -3.08 -1.00 -13.94
C LEU A 122 -3.73 -0.84 -12.56
N ALA A 123 -4.15 -1.93 -11.92
CA ALA A 123 -4.72 -1.89 -10.58
C ALA A 123 -3.70 -1.39 -9.54
N VAL A 124 -2.42 -1.81 -9.61
CA VAL A 124 -1.33 -1.28 -8.77
C VAL A 124 -1.20 0.24 -8.95
N LYS A 125 -1.15 0.71 -10.20
CA LYS A 125 -1.10 2.15 -10.49
C LYS A 125 -2.26 2.90 -9.84
N ARG A 126 -3.48 2.42 -9.99
CA ARG A 126 -4.70 3.04 -9.45
C ARG A 126 -4.73 3.01 -7.91
N THR A 127 -4.26 1.93 -7.30
CA THR A 127 -4.17 1.80 -5.84
C THR A 127 -3.25 2.87 -5.24
N ALA A 128 -2.07 3.08 -5.84
CA ALA A 128 -1.08 4.03 -5.36
C ALA A 128 -1.42 5.50 -5.68
N ASP A 129 -2.33 5.78 -6.64
CA ASP A 129 -2.73 7.14 -6.98
C ASP A 129 -3.84 7.64 -6.03
N PRO A 130 -3.55 8.62 -5.16
CA PRO A 130 -4.55 9.16 -4.25
C PRO A 130 -5.67 9.93 -4.96
N LYS A 131 -5.49 10.29 -6.25
CA LYS A 131 -6.48 11.03 -7.05
C LYS A 131 -7.50 10.11 -7.72
N THR A 132 -7.28 8.81 -7.73
CA THR A 132 -8.23 7.84 -8.28
C THR A 132 -9.47 7.79 -7.40
N LYS A 133 -10.59 8.34 -7.89
CA LYS A 133 -11.86 8.43 -7.14
C LYS A 133 -12.71 7.16 -7.22
N ASP A 134 -12.63 6.46 -8.34
CA ASP A 134 -13.41 5.26 -8.68
C ASP A 134 -12.64 3.96 -8.40
N LYS A 135 -11.93 3.89 -7.26
CA LYS A 135 -11.23 2.69 -6.81
C LYS A 135 -12.21 1.51 -6.69
N THR A 136 -11.79 0.33 -7.16
CA THR A 136 -12.48 -0.93 -6.84
C THR A 136 -12.43 -1.19 -5.33
N TRP A 137 -13.16 -2.19 -4.84
CA TRP A 137 -13.07 -2.56 -3.43
C TRP A 137 -11.67 -3.03 -3.04
N GLU A 138 -11.01 -3.80 -3.89
CA GLU A 138 -9.66 -4.30 -3.66
C GLU A 138 -8.64 -3.14 -3.59
N GLU A 139 -8.70 -2.21 -4.56
CA GLU A 139 -7.86 -1.01 -4.59
C GLU A 139 -8.09 -0.12 -3.35
N ARG A 140 -9.34 0.05 -2.95
CA ARG A 140 -9.74 0.85 -1.78
C ARG A 140 -9.24 0.23 -0.47
N ILE A 141 -9.44 -1.08 -0.30
CA ILE A 141 -8.99 -1.79 0.90
C ILE A 141 -7.47 -1.66 1.07
N VAL A 142 -6.70 -1.82 -0.01
CA VAL A 142 -5.23 -1.71 0.06
C VAL A 142 -4.81 -0.27 0.31
N HIS A 143 -5.40 0.71 -0.38
CA HIS A 143 -5.13 2.13 -0.14
C HIS A 143 -5.42 2.52 1.31
N TYR A 144 -6.57 2.12 1.85
CA TYR A 144 -6.91 2.36 3.25
C TYR A 144 -5.94 1.64 4.21
N ALA A 145 -5.59 0.38 3.95
CA ALA A 145 -4.67 -0.38 4.80
C ALA A 145 -3.27 0.27 4.88
N ASP A 146 -2.77 0.86 3.78
CA ASP A 146 -1.52 1.64 3.79
C ASP A 146 -1.62 2.84 4.76
N TRP A 147 -2.75 3.56 4.75
CA TRP A 147 -2.99 4.67 5.67
C TRP A 147 -3.14 4.24 7.13
N ARG A 148 -3.35 2.96 7.40
CA ARG A 148 -3.44 2.39 8.76
C ARG A 148 -2.13 1.79 9.27
N VAL A 149 -1.03 1.90 8.48
CA VAL A 149 0.27 1.33 8.86
C VAL A 149 1.35 2.40 8.86
N VAL A 150 2.04 2.56 10.01
CA VAL A 150 3.27 3.35 10.15
C VAL A 150 4.41 2.38 10.43
N GLN A 151 5.39 2.31 9.53
CA GLN A 151 6.44 1.30 9.56
C GLN A 151 5.84 -0.14 9.50
N ASN A 152 5.72 -0.82 10.64
CA ASN A 152 5.11 -2.14 10.78
C ASN A 152 3.98 -2.16 11.84
N GLN A 153 3.52 -1.00 12.30
CA GLN A 153 2.49 -0.89 13.34
C GLN A 153 1.16 -0.44 12.72
N VAL A 154 0.07 -1.07 13.15
CA VAL A 154 -1.28 -0.60 12.83
C VAL A 154 -1.62 0.57 13.74
N VAL A 155 -1.99 1.69 13.13
CA VAL A 155 -2.29 2.96 13.80
C VAL A 155 -3.68 3.46 13.40
N THR A 156 -4.21 4.46 14.11
CA THR A 156 -5.42 5.18 13.67
C THR A 156 -5.10 6.14 12.52
N LEU A 157 -6.12 6.55 11.76
CA LEU A 157 -5.93 7.58 10.71
C LEU A 157 -5.34 8.86 11.29
N LYS A 158 -5.81 9.29 12.47
CA LYS A 158 -5.27 10.46 13.15
C LYS A 158 -3.78 10.33 13.43
N GLN A 159 -3.34 9.19 13.98
CA GLN A 159 -1.92 8.95 14.23
C GLN A 159 -1.09 8.95 12.94
N ARG A 160 -1.63 8.38 11.86
CA ARG A 160 -0.98 8.40 10.54
C ARG A 160 -0.83 9.82 9.99
N LEU A 161 -1.89 10.63 10.07
CA LEU A 161 -1.88 12.02 9.64
C LEU A 161 -0.89 12.86 10.44
N ASP A 162 -0.86 12.67 11.76
CA ASP A 162 0.09 13.36 12.65
C ASP A 162 1.55 13.00 12.27
N ASP A 163 1.82 11.71 12.00
CA ASP A 163 3.14 11.25 11.53
C ASP A 163 3.51 11.84 10.16
N LEU A 164 2.57 11.90 9.22
CA LEU A 164 2.81 12.49 7.90
C LEU A 164 3.03 14.01 7.97
N LYS A 165 2.25 14.72 8.77
CA LYS A 165 2.41 16.16 9.00
C LYS A 165 3.76 16.48 9.65
N LEU A 166 4.25 15.60 10.51
CA LEU A 166 5.56 15.75 11.16
C LEU A 166 6.74 15.54 10.19
N ARG A 167 6.62 14.56 9.27
CA ARG A 167 7.69 14.19 8.33
C ARG A 167 7.75 15.06 7.08
N TYR A 168 6.63 15.60 6.66
CA TYR A 168 6.52 16.38 5.43
C TYR A 168 6.07 17.79 5.76
N THR A 169 6.78 18.77 5.22
CA THR A 169 6.37 20.18 5.32
C THR A 169 4.93 20.32 4.87
N PRO A 170 4.11 21.18 5.54
CA PRO A 170 2.69 21.29 5.23
C PRO A 170 2.46 21.47 3.74
N ARG A 171 1.83 20.47 3.10
CA ARG A 171 1.31 20.63 1.75
C ARG A 171 -0.12 21.10 1.91
N GLN A 172 -0.49 22.15 1.20
CA GLN A 172 -1.88 22.67 1.15
C GLN A 172 -2.94 21.62 0.77
N SER A 173 -2.52 20.41 0.41
CA SER A 173 -3.37 19.31 -0.06
C SER A 173 -3.68 18.24 0.99
N TRP A 174 -3.20 18.33 2.24
CA TRP A 174 -3.46 17.30 3.26
C TRP A 174 -4.95 17.19 3.60
N ASP A 175 -5.66 18.31 3.69
CA ASP A 175 -7.08 18.31 4.03
C ASP A 175 -7.93 17.52 3.00
N ASN A 176 -7.60 17.66 1.70
CA ASN A 176 -8.27 16.88 0.65
C ASN A 176 -7.98 15.36 0.73
N TYR A 177 -6.79 14.98 1.21
CA TYR A 177 -6.47 13.56 1.41
C TYR A 177 -7.15 13.00 2.65
N GLU A 178 -7.23 13.79 3.72
CA GLU A 178 -7.92 13.43 4.96
C GLU A 178 -9.37 13.08 4.67
N GLU A 179 -10.12 13.99 4.01
CA GLU A 179 -11.51 13.74 3.60
C GLU A 179 -11.69 12.48 2.75
N LEU A 180 -10.78 12.22 1.80
CA LEU A 180 -10.87 11.05 0.92
C LEU A 180 -10.65 9.75 1.68
N ILE A 181 -9.69 9.72 2.61
CA ILE A 181 -9.39 8.50 3.35
C ILE A 181 -10.39 8.23 4.47
N GLU A 182 -10.96 9.28 5.09
CA GLU A 182 -12.08 9.16 6.01
C GLU A 182 -13.32 8.58 5.31
N ALA A 183 -13.64 9.04 4.10
CA ALA A 183 -14.71 8.47 3.31
C ALA A 183 -14.46 6.99 2.94
N ASP A 184 -13.21 6.59 2.73
CA ASP A 184 -12.84 5.19 2.53
C ASP A 184 -13.01 4.37 3.83
N GLU A 185 -12.64 4.92 4.99
CA GLU A 185 -12.85 4.31 6.31
C GLU A 185 -14.33 4.08 6.56
N ASP A 186 -15.16 5.12 6.43
CA ASP A 186 -16.60 5.03 6.61
C ASP A 186 -17.22 3.95 5.71
N LYS A 187 -16.82 3.93 4.44
CA LYS A 187 -17.32 2.96 3.48
C LYS A 187 -16.93 1.53 3.82
N ILE A 188 -15.73 1.30 4.33
CA ILE A 188 -15.26 -0.01 4.75
C ILE A 188 -15.97 -0.45 6.02
N PHE A 189 -15.97 0.39 7.05
CA PHE A 189 -16.45 0.02 8.38
C PHE A 189 -17.97 0.02 8.53
N SER A 190 -18.71 0.76 7.70
CA SER A 190 -20.18 0.60 7.62
C SER A 190 -20.62 -0.81 7.21
N ASN A 191 -19.68 -1.60 6.66
CA ASN A 191 -19.87 -2.98 6.23
C ASN A 191 -19.19 -4.01 7.15
N LEU A 192 -18.71 -3.59 8.31
CA LEU A 192 -18.05 -4.43 9.31
C LEU A 192 -18.81 -4.36 10.64
N ASN A 193 -18.61 -5.33 11.51
CA ASN A 193 -19.26 -5.42 12.82
C ASN A 193 -18.35 -4.95 13.98
N PHE A 194 -17.33 -4.17 13.68
CA PHE A 194 -16.41 -3.58 14.66
C PHE A 194 -15.96 -2.19 14.19
N LEU A 195 -15.44 -1.38 15.11
CA LEU A 195 -15.04 -0.01 14.84
C LEU A 195 -13.61 0.09 14.32
N PRO A 196 -13.25 1.17 13.59
CA PRO A 196 -11.88 1.40 13.11
C PRO A 196 -10.82 1.33 14.21
N GLU A 197 -11.13 1.77 15.41
CA GLU A 197 -10.23 1.75 16.58
C GLU A 197 -9.88 0.34 17.03
N ASP A 198 -10.77 -0.62 16.81
CA ASP A 198 -10.59 -2.02 17.20
C ASP A 198 -9.75 -2.81 16.21
N LEU A 199 -9.43 -2.26 15.03
CA LEU A 199 -8.80 -2.97 13.94
C LEU A 199 -7.56 -3.75 14.37
N ASN A 200 -6.65 -3.11 15.10
CA ASN A 200 -5.43 -3.79 15.54
C ASN A 200 -5.72 -4.95 16.50
N LEU A 201 -6.63 -4.75 17.45
CA LEU A 201 -7.03 -5.81 18.39
C LEU A 201 -7.67 -6.99 17.67
N LYS A 202 -8.50 -6.72 16.66
CA LYS A 202 -9.15 -7.77 15.84
C LYS A 202 -8.13 -8.57 15.05
N ILE A 203 -7.15 -7.91 14.42
CA ILE A 203 -6.07 -8.60 13.68
C ILE A 203 -5.26 -9.49 14.62
N GLU A 204 -4.85 -8.98 15.79
CA GLU A 204 -4.04 -9.75 16.75
C GLU A 204 -4.80 -10.92 17.38
N SER A 205 -6.12 -10.82 17.48
CA SER A 205 -6.95 -11.91 18.04
C SER A 205 -7.17 -13.10 17.08
N GLU A 206 -6.83 -12.97 15.81
CA GLU A 206 -6.96 -14.03 14.80
C GLU A 206 -5.60 -14.69 14.43
N LYS A 207 -4.51 -14.33 15.11
CA LYS A 207 -3.19 -14.94 14.97
C LYS A 207 -3.06 -16.18 15.88
#